data_39e6cf528313126381a2c642e0c32138
#
_entry.id   39e6cf528313126381a2c642e0c32138
#
_cell.length_a   1.000
_cell.length_b   1.000
_cell.length_c   1.000
_cell.angle_alpha   90.00
_cell.angle_beta   90.00
_cell.angle_gamma   90.00
#
_symmetry.space_group_name_H-M   'P 1'
#
loop_
_entity.id
_entity.type
_entity.pdbx_description
1 polymer ?
#
loop_
_entity_poly.entity_id
_entity_poly.type
_entity_poly.pdbx_seq_one_letter_code
_entity_poly.pdbx_strand_id
1 'polypeptide(L)'
;IQRACFYHLVYTGRGSEMMDLDLTHEQTRAVVRHIMDLTRAWFDEGGSPEILTVDNHADAPFIYMELLKEDPERAKAVMQLLQWNQGNSTGNGISCISWDGEVYADQFWRHFSFGNVKERPFSQIWTDVSRTTEQSELMFRLKDKRPFVKGRCRSCRFLDVCGGNFRVRAEAATGDL
;
A
#
# COMPACT_ATOMS: atom_id res chain seq x y z
N ILE A 1 5.92 25.41 3.73
CA ILE A 1 5.65 24.15 2.98
C ILE A 1 4.16 23.84 3.16
N GLN A 2 3.45 23.59 2.05
CA GLN A 2 2.02 23.26 2.11
C GLN A 2 1.79 21.75 2.23
N ARG A 3 2.70 20.94 1.66
CA ARG A 3 2.63 19.47 1.65
C ARG A 3 4.01 18.87 1.86
N ALA A 4 4.10 17.85 2.71
CA ALA A 4 5.27 16.99 2.82
C ALA A 4 4.87 15.51 2.69
N CYS A 5 5.63 14.76 1.88
CA CYS A 5 5.40 13.34 1.66
C CYS A 5 6.64 12.56 2.11
N PHE A 6 6.43 11.60 2.99
CA PHE A 6 7.45 10.69 3.50
C PHE A 6 7.25 9.30 2.88
N TYR A 7 8.14 8.91 1.99
CA TYR A 7 8.05 7.67 1.25
C TYR A 7 8.80 6.55 1.95
N HIS A 8 8.15 5.41 2.08
CA HIS A 8 8.83 4.17 2.44
C HIS A 8 9.52 3.56 1.21
N LEU A 9 10.61 2.82 1.46
CA LEU A 9 11.31 2.10 0.41
C LEU A 9 10.40 0.98 -0.15
N VAL A 10 10.26 0.92 -1.47
CA VAL A 10 9.61 -0.20 -2.15
C VAL A 10 10.67 -1.05 -2.82
N TYR A 11 10.66 -2.36 -2.58
CA TYR A 11 11.71 -3.31 -2.98
C TYR A 11 11.58 -3.73 -4.45
N THR A 12 11.63 -2.74 -5.35
CA THR A 12 11.54 -2.96 -6.80
C THR A 12 12.50 -2.03 -7.55
N GLY A 13 12.94 -2.43 -8.74
CA GLY A 13 13.95 -1.70 -9.48
C GLY A 13 15.20 -1.49 -8.62
N ARG A 14 15.74 -0.28 -8.57
CA ARG A 14 16.91 0.05 -7.71
C ARG A 14 16.64 -0.09 -6.21
N GLY A 15 15.37 -0.02 -5.81
CA GLY A 15 14.99 -0.22 -4.40
C GLY A 15 15.21 -1.64 -3.90
N SER A 16 15.24 -2.64 -4.78
CA SER A 16 15.56 -4.02 -4.40
C SER A 16 17.01 -4.21 -3.94
N GLU A 17 17.92 -3.37 -4.41
CA GLU A 17 19.35 -3.36 -4.01
C GLU A 17 19.57 -2.68 -2.66
N MET A 18 18.53 -2.03 -2.11
CA MET A 18 18.60 -1.23 -0.89
C MET A 18 17.85 -1.86 0.28
N MET A 19 17.36 -3.10 0.17
CA MET A 19 16.56 -3.76 1.22
C MET A 19 17.28 -3.77 2.59
N ASP A 20 18.58 -4.00 2.60
CA ASP A 20 19.39 -4.03 3.82
C ASP A 20 19.57 -2.64 4.46
N LEU A 21 19.27 -1.57 3.73
CA LEU A 21 19.30 -0.18 4.20
C LEU A 21 17.94 0.31 4.71
N ASP A 22 16.88 -0.48 4.55
CA ASP A 22 15.55 -0.09 5.02
C ASP A 22 15.49 -0.06 6.55
N LEU A 23 14.59 0.76 7.06
CA LEU A 23 14.36 0.89 8.49
C LEU A 23 13.81 -0.42 9.07
N THR A 24 14.28 -0.80 10.24
CA THR A 24 13.63 -1.85 11.02
C THR A 24 12.18 -1.46 11.37
N HIS A 25 11.34 -2.42 11.69
CA HIS A 25 9.96 -2.15 12.11
C HIS A 25 9.87 -1.22 13.33
N GLU A 26 10.86 -1.26 14.23
CA GLU A 26 10.93 -0.38 15.39
C GLU A 26 11.28 1.05 14.97
N GLN A 27 12.31 1.21 14.14
CA GLN A 27 12.69 2.50 13.59
C GLN A 27 11.55 3.13 12.76
N THR A 28 10.88 2.34 11.92
CA THR A 28 9.70 2.79 11.15
C THR A 28 8.62 3.35 12.07
N ARG A 29 8.27 2.63 13.14
CA ARG A 29 7.28 3.12 14.12
C ARG A 29 7.75 4.39 14.83
N ALA A 30 9.03 4.49 15.16
CA ALA A 30 9.60 5.69 15.80
C ALA A 30 9.52 6.89 14.85
N VAL A 31 9.86 6.71 13.57
CA VAL A 31 9.78 7.78 12.55
C VAL A 31 8.32 8.22 12.35
N VAL A 32 7.37 7.27 12.19
CA VAL A 32 5.96 7.63 12.00
C VAL A 32 5.42 8.39 13.23
N ARG A 33 5.78 7.97 14.45
CA ARG A 33 5.42 8.71 15.68
C ARG A 33 6.00 10.13 15.68
N HIS A 34 7.26 10.28 15.31
CA HIS A 34 7.89 11.60 15.20
C HIS A 34 7.19 12.48 14.15
N ILE A 35 6.80 11.94 13.01
CA ILE A 35 6.00 12.66 12.01
C ILE A 35 4.65 13.09 12.59
N MET A 36 3.98 12.24 13.36
CA MET A 36 2.72 12.60 14.05
C MET A 36 2.92 13.76 15.02
N ASP A 37 3.98 13.72 15.82
CA ASP A 37 4.30 14.76 16.81
C ASP A 37 4.61 16.10 16.14
N LEU A 38 5.43 16.10 15.08
CA LEU A 38 5.74 17.29 14.29
C LEU A 38 4.47 17.86 13.61
N THR A 39 3.61 16.99 13.07
CA THR A 39 2.36 17.41 12.44
C THR A 39 1.45 18.09 13.45
N ARG A 40 1.36 17.54 14.68
CA ARG A 40 0.57 18.10 15.77
C ARG A 40 1.13 19.47 16.21
N ALA A 41 2.42 19.54 16.46
CA ALA A 41 3.07 20.80 16.86
C ALA A 41 2.86 21.91 15.82
N TRP A 42 3.00 21.57 14.55
CA TRP A 42 2.77 22.53 13.46
C TRP A 42 1.31 22.99 13.38
N PHE A 43 0.37 22.07 13.59
CA PHE A 43 -1.05 22.42 13.65
C PHE A 43 -1.38 23.33 14.85
N ASP A 44 -0.80 23.07 16.01
CA ASP A 44 -0.98 23.88 17.25
C ASP A 44 -0.41 25.31 17.09
N GLU A 45 0.60 25.49 16.24
CA GLU A 45 1.14 26.81 15.83
C GLU A 45 0.26 27.53 14.79
N GLY A 46 -0.89 27.00 14.43
CA GLY A 46 -1.84 27.58 13.46
C GLY A 46 -1.55 27.23 12.01
N GLY A 47 -0.64 26.29 11.75
CA GLY A 47 -0.42 25.75 10.42
C GLY A 47 -1.50 24.73 10.01
N SER A 48 -1.64 24.50 8.71
CA SER A 48 -2.50 23.43 8.18
C SER A 48 -1.77 22.63 7.08
N PRO A 49 -0.63 22.01 7.42
CA PRO A 49 0.14 21.25 6.44
C PRO A 49 -0.58 19.95 6.06
N GLU A 50 -0.47 19.56 4.83
CA GLU A 50 -0.81 18.20 4.41
C GLU A 50 0.42 17.31 4.55
N ILE A 51 0.36 16.36 5.49
CA ILE A 51 1.46 15.42 5.76
C ILE A 51 1.00 14.02 5.37
N LEU A 52 1.79 13.37 4.53
CA LEU A 52 1.50 12.03 4.02
C LEU A 52 2.66 11.08 4.33
N THR A 53 2.35 9.90 4.85
CA THR A 53 3.24 8.73 4.72
C THR A 53 2.76 7.91 3.53
N VAL A 54 3.69 7.48 2.68
CA VAL A 54 3.41 6.90 1.38
C VAL A 54 4.10 5.55 1.24
N ASP A 55 3.50 4.65 0.48
CA ASP A 55 4.02 3.33 0.14
C ASP A 55 4.11 2.33 1.31
N ASN A 56 3.43 2.63 2.44
CA ASN A 56 3.28 1.68 3.54
C ASN A 56 1.90 1.80 4.22
N HIS A 57 0.93 1.05 3.76
CA HIS A 57 -0.43 1.08 4.32
C HIS A 57 -0.53 0.59 5.78
N ALA A 58 0.55 0.00 6.33
CA ALA A 58 0.60 -0.37 7.74
C ALA A 58 0.75 0.83 8.69
N ASP A 59 1.14 2.00 8.19
CA ASP A 59 1.19 3.23 8.97
C ASP A 59 -0.19 3.65 9.45
N ALA A 60 -1.21 3.47 8.63
CA ALA A 60 -2.59 3.83 8.97
C ALA A 60 -3.13 3.10 10.20
N PRO A 61 -3.08 1.76 10.33
CA PRO A 61 -3.35 1.07 11.58
C PRO A 61 -2.48 1.49 12.75
N PHE A 62 -1.21 1.81 12.52
CA PHE A 62 -0.31 2.26 13.57
C PHE A 62 -0.74 3.63 14.11
N ILE A 63 -1.00 4.60 13.25
CA ILE A 63 -1.51 5.94 13.61
C ILE A 63 -2.83 5.80 14.37
N TYR A 64 -3.75 4.96 13.91
CA TYR A 64 -5.00 4.67 14.61
C TYR A 64 -4.75 4.15 16.04
N MET A 65 -3.82 3.20 16.21
CA MET A 65 -3.52 2.62 17.52
C MET A 65 -2.87 3.62 18.49
N GLU A 66 -2.06 4.54 17.99
CA GLU A 66 -1.49 5.61 18.81
C GLU A 66 -2.59 6.61 19.22
N LEU A 67 -3.41 7.05 18.28
CA LEU A 67 -4.55 7.93 18.56
C LEU A 67 -5.55 7.32 19.55
N LEU A 68 -5.79 6.02 19.46
CA LEU A 68 -6.72 5.33 20.37
C LEU A 68 -6.30 5.42 21.85
N LYS A 69 -5.00 5.59 22.12
CA LYS A 69 -4.48 5.76 23.49
C LYS A 69 -4.68 7.18 24.03
N GLU A 70 -4.69 8.18 23.15
CA GLU A 70 -4.71 9.60 23.49
C GLU A 70 -6.10 10.23 23.34
N ASP A 71 -6.78 9.96 22.24
CA ASP A 71 -8.06 10.51 21.85
C ASP A 71 -8.94 9.44 21.15
N PRO A 72 -9.69 8.64 21.92
CA PRO A 72 -10.54 7.57 21.38
C PRO A 72 -11.61 8.08 20.42
N GLU A 73 -12.13 9.28 20.59
CA GLU A 73 -13.17 9.82 19.70
C GLU A 73 -12.58 10.20 18.33
N ARG A 74 -11.41 10.82 18.32
CA ARG A 74 -10.67 11.11 17.08
C ARG A 74 -10.25 9.81 16.39
N ALA A 75 -9.82 8.80 17.15
CA ALA A 75 -9.47 7.49 16.62
C ALA A 75 -10.65 6.83 15.88
N LYS A 76 -11.89 6.97 16.39
CA LYS A 76 -13.09 6.46 15.68
C LYS A 76 -13.27 7.11 14.31
N ALA A 77 -13.12 8.43 14.23
CA ALA A 77 -13.21 9.16 12.96
C ALA A 77 -12.12 8.71 11.98
N VAL A 78 -10.88 8.55 12.48
CA VAL A 78 -9.77 8.01 11.67
C VAL A 78 -10.09 6.60 11.17
N MET A 79 -10.61 5.71 12.02
CA MET A 79 -10.99 4.35 11.59
C MET A 79 -12.04 4.37 10.47
N GLN A 80 -13.02 5.26 10.52
CA GLN A 80 -14.00 5.40 9.44
C GLN A 80 -13.36 5.80 8.11
N LEU A 81 -12.40 6.73 8.14
CA LEU A 81 -11.63 7.13 6.95
C LEU A 81 -10.78 5.97 6.41
N LEU A 82 -10.15 5.19 7.28
CA LEU A 82 -9.37 4.03 6.88
C LEU A 82 -10.22 2.92 6.26
N GLN A 83 -11.42 2.67 6.80
CA GLN A 83 -12.39 1.74 6.23
C GLN A 83 -12.86 2.20 4.84
N TRP A 84 -12.99 3.48 4.63
CA TRP A 84 -13.33 4.08 3.34
C TRP A 84 -12.21 3.92 2.32
N ASN A 85 -10.98 4.14 2.74
CA ASN A 85 -9.79 4.03 1.89
C ASN A 85 -9.46 2.57 1.51
N GLN A 86 -9.74 1.59 2.38
CA GLN A 86 -9.47 0.15 2.18
C GLN A 86 -7.99 -0.21 1.94
N GLY A 87 -7.06 0.71 2.15
CA GLY A 87 -5.62 0.48 2.06
C GLY A 87 -5.11 0.19 0.65
N ASN A 88 -4.29 -0.85 0.51
CA ASN A 88 -3.66 -1.16 -0.76
C ASN A 88 -4.63 -1.69 -1.81
N SER A 89 -4.74 -0.98 -2.92
CA SER A 89 -5.63 -1.28 -4.04
C SER A 89 -4.92 -1.80 -5.31
N THR A 90 -3.66 -2.25 -5.19
CA THR A 90 -2.90 -2.88 -6.27
C THR A 90 -3.73 -3.96 -6.96
N GLY A 91 -3.85 -3.88 -8.29
CA GLY A 91 -4.59 -4.84 -9.11
C GLY A 91 -6.11 -4.77 -8.98
N ASN A 92 -6.66 -3.90 -8.12
CA ASN A 92 -8.10 -3.71 -7.96
C ASN A 92 -8.54 -2.27 -8.28
N GLY A 93 -8.07 -1.27 -7.54
CA GLY A 93 -8.39 0.15 -7.73
C GLY A 93 -7.28 0.94 -8.45
N ILE A 94 -6.08 0.38 -8.55
CA ILE A 94 -4.92 0.99 -9.21
C ILE A 94 -4.34 0.03 -10.22
N SER A 95 -3.91 0.58 -11.37
CA SER A 95 -3.09 -0.09 -12.38
C SER A 95 -2.01 0.86 -12.89
N CYS A 96 -1.09 0.33 -13.70
CA CYS A 96 -0.12 1.13 -14.44
C CYS A 96 -0.06 0.64 -15.89
N ILE A 97 -0.05 1.58 -16.83
CA ILE A 97 0.25 1.30 -18.25
C ILE A 97 1.58 1.99 -18.54
N SER A 98 2.57 1.22 -19.01
CA SER A 98 3.87 1.76 -19.38
C SER A 98 3.86 2.42 -20.78
N TRP A 99 4.96 3.09 -21.13
CA TRP A 99 5.10 3.78 -22.42
C TRP A 99 5.06 2.84 -23.64
N ASP A 100 5.36 1.56 -23.46
CA ASP A 100 5.30 0.51 -24.49
C ASP A 100 3.92 -0.15 -24.58
N GLY A 101 3.01 0.18 -23.66
CA GLY A 101 1.64 -0.30 -23.61
C GLY A 101 1.40 -1.50 -22.69
N GLU A 102 2.43 -1.97 -21.98
CA GLU A 102 2.30 -3.05 -21.00
C GLU A 102 1.47 -2.64 -19.80
N VAL A 103 0.59 -3.52 -19.33
CA VAL A 103 -0.31 -3.32 -18.18
C VAL A 103 0.25 -4.03 -16.96
N TYR A 104 0.36 -3.30 -15.85
CA TYR A 104 0.85 -3.81 -14.56
C TYR A 104 -0.18 -3.60 -13.44
N ALA A 105 -0.05 -4.34 -12.36
CA ALA A 105 -0.93 -4.25 -11.20
C ALA A 105 -0.86 -2.89 -10.49
N ASP A 106 0.32 -2.27 -10.46
CA ASP A 106 0.61 -0.88 -10.06
C ASP A 106 1.96 -0.43 -10.65
N GLN A 107 2.41 0.78 -10.32
CA GLN A 107 3.65 1.35 -10.84
C GLN A 107 4.92 0.63 -10.35
N PHE A 108 4.85 -0.15 -9.30
CA PHE A 108 5.98 -0.88 -8.72
C PHE A 108 6.07 -2.33 -9.21
N TRP A 109 4.94 -2.93 -9.63
CA TRP A 109 4.88 -4.35 -10.04
C TRP A 109 5.23 -4.58 -11.51
N ARG A 110 6.40 -4.08 -11.91
CA ARG A 110 6.80 -4.02 -13.33
C ARG A 110 7.47 -5.29 -13.86
N HIS A 111 7.70 -6.27 -13.04
CA HIS A 111 8.29 -7.54 -13.44
C HIS A 111 7.26 -8.56 -13.98
N PHE A 112 5.95 -8.24 -13.86
CA PHE A 112 4.87 -9.11 -14.32
C PHE A 112 3.81 -8.32 -15.10
N SER A 113 3.76 -8.53 -16.43
CA SER A 113 2.76 -7.89 -17.30
C SER A 113 1.48 -8.73 -17.40
N PHE A 114 0.34 -8.04 -17.37
CA PHE A 114 -0.98 -8.62 -17.61
C PHE A 114 -1.38 -8.62 -19.10
N GLY A 115 -0.59 -8.03 -19.96
CA GLY A 115 -0.79 -7.91 -21.40
C GLY A 115 -0.59 -6.49 -21.90
N ASN A 116 -0.76 -6.28 -23.20
CA ASN A 116 -0.45 -5.01 -23.84
C ASN A 116 -1.73 -4.37 -24.44
N VAL A 117 -1.93 -3.08 -24.17
CA VAL A 117 -3.13 -2.35 -24.65
C VAL A 117 -3.15 -2.16 -26.17
N LYS A 118 -2.03 -2.37 -26.87
CA LYS A 118 -1.97 -2.39 -28.33
C LYS A 118 -2.54 -3.67 -28.94
N GLU A 119 -2.59 -4.77 -28.15
CA GLU A 119 -3.05 -6.09 -28.59
C GLU A 119 -4.47 -6.38 -28.11
N ARG A 120 -4.81 -5.95 -26.87
CA ARG A 120 -6.10 -6.19 -26.23
C ARG A 120 -6.54 -4.96 -25.45
N PRO A 121 -7.82 -4.53 -25.52
CA PRO A 121 -8.31 -3.38 -24.76
C PRO A 121 -8.03 -3.50 -23.26
N PHE A 122 -7.65 -2.41 -22.61
CA PHE A 122 -7.37 -2.38 -21.17
C PHE A 122 -8.49 -2.98 -20.33
N SER A 123 -9.75 -2.70 -20.65
CA SER A 123 -10.91 -3.26 -19.93
C SER A 123 -10.93 -4.79 -19.95
N GLN A 124 -10.57 -5.40 -21.07
CA GLN A 124 -10.50 -6.86 -21.17
C GLN A 124 -9.32 -7.46 -20.40
N ILE A 125 -8.17 -6.77 -20.40
CA ILE A 125 -7.02 -7.18 -19.60
C ILE A 125 -7.35 -7.08 -18.11
N TRP A 126 -7.90 -5.95 -17.68
CA TRP A 126 -8.13 -5.60 -16.29
C TRP A 126 -9.25 -6.40 -15.60
N THR A 127 -10.20 -6.90 -16.37
CA THR A 127 -11.31 -7.70 -15.86
C THR A 127 -11.16 -9.20 -16.11
N ASP A 128 -10.03 -9.64 -16.68
CA ASP A 128 -9.78 -11.04 -16.95
C ASP A 128 -9.42 -11.80 -15.67
N VAL A 129 -10.41 -12.42 -15.08
CA VAL A 129 -10.32 -13.30 -13.90
C VAL A 129 -10.67 -14.75 -14.24
N SER A 130 -10.46 -15.13 -15.50
CA SER A 130 -10.85 -16.46 -16.03
C SER A 130 -10.03 -17.61 -15.43
N ARG A 131 -8.84 -17.31 -14.90
CA ARG A 131 -7.90 -18.28 -14.33
C ARG A 131 -7.40 -19.31 -15.35
N THR A 132 -7.43 -18.93 -16.62
CA THR A 132 -6.98 -19.81 -17.73
C THR A 132 -5.51 -19.59 -18.09
N THR A 133 -4.94 -18.47 -17.64
CA THR A 133 -3.54 -18.11 -17.82
C THR A 133 -2.95 -17.64 -16.48
N GLU A 134 -1.64 -17.55 -16.38
CA GLU A 134 -0.94 -17.03 -15.21
C GLU A 134 -1.40 -15.58 -14.90
N GLN A 135 -1.57 -14.77 -15.95
CA GLN A 135 -2.03 -13.38 -15.84
C GLN A 135 -3.44 -13.30 -15.23
N SER A 136 -4.38 -14.09 -15.75
CA SER A 136 -5.76 -14.09 -15.26
C SER A 136 -5.89 -14.72 -13.87
N GLU A 137 -5.05 -15.70 -13.51
CA GLU A 137 -4.98 -16.26 -12.16
C GLU A 137 -4.46 -15.20 -11.16
N LEU A 138 -3.37 -14.49 -11.49
CA LEU A 138 -2.85 -13.43 -10.63
C LEU A 138 -3.86 -12.27 -10.52
N MET A 139 -4.49 -11.87 -11.63
CA MET A 139 -5.54 -10.83 -11.61
C MET A 139 -6.70 -11.24 -10.70
N PHE A 140 -7.16 -12.48 -10.78
CA PHE A 140 -8.20 -13.02 -9.88
C PHE A 140 -7.81 -12.86 -8.40
N ARG A 141 -6.58 -13.19 -8.03
CA ARG A 141 -6.08 -13.04 -6.65
C ARG A 141 -5.99 -11.58 -6.21
N LEU A 142 -5.61 -10.68 -7.10
CA LEU A 142 -5.47 -9.26 -6.80
C LEU A 142 -6.82 -8.56 -6.65
N LYS A 143 -7.90 -9.04 -7.28
CA LYS A 143 -9.25 -8.48 -7.11
C LYS A 143 -9.79 -8.65 -5.69
N ASP A 144 -9.48 -9.75 -5.02
CA ASP A 144 -9.65 -9.92 -3.58
C ASP A 144 -8.45 -10.66 -3.00
N LYS A 145 -7.52 -9.91 -2.42
CA LYS A 145 -6.27 -10.44 -1.87
C LYS A 145 -6.44 -11.21 -0.56
N ARG A 146 -7.51 -10.96 0.19
CA ARG A 146 -7.72 -11.47 1.55
C ARG A 146 -7.58 -13.00 1.67
N PRO A 147 -8.14 -13.83 0.77
CA PRO A 147 -7.97 -15.29 0.85
C PRO A 147 -6.54 -15.77 0.63
N PHE A 148 -5.71 -14.96 -0.03
CA PHE A 148 -4.38 -15.36 -0.51
C PHE A 148 -3.23 -14.82 0.34
N VAL A 149 -3.48 -13.82 1.22
CA VAL A 149 -2.44 -13.33 2.12
C VAL A 149 -2.08 -14.37 3.18
N LYS A 150 -0.79 -14.48 3.47
CA LYS A 150 -0.23 -15.46 4.41
C LYS A 150 0.40 -14.79 5.63
N GLY A 151 1.00 -15.59 6.47
CA GLY A 151 1.73 -15.13 7.65
C GLY A 151 0.88 -14.30 8.59
N ARG A 152 1.46 -13.23 9.14
CA ARG A 152 0.78 -12.33 10.08
C ARG A 152 -0.43 -11.61 9.49
N CYS A 153 -0.44 -11.37 8.18
CA CYS A 153 -1.55 -10.69 7.51
C CYS A 153 -2.83 -11.50 7.55
N ARG A 154 -2.75 -12.84 7.45
CA ARG A 154 -3.92 -13.73 7.40
C ARG A 154 -4.85 -13.59 8.61
N SER A 155 -4.30 -13.34 9.79
CA SER A 155 -5.07 -13.18 11.03
C SER A 155 -5.07 -11.75 11.58
N CYS A 156 -4.62 -10.78 10.78
CA CYS A 156 -4.51 -9.40 11.21
C CYS A 156 -5.90 -8.75 11.24
N ARG A 157 -6.28 -8.20 12.39
CA ARG A 157 -7.56 -7.47 12.56
C ARG A 157 -7.68 -6.20 11.69
N PHE A 158 -6.57 -5.73 11.13
CA PHE A 158 -6.51 -4.55 10.27
C PHE A 158 -6.38 -4.89 8.78
N LEU A 159 -6.57 -6.15 8.40
CA LEU A 159 -6.42 -6.56 7.00
C LEU A 159 -7.34 -5.77 6.07
N ASP A 160 -8.60 -5.53 6.49
CA ASP A 160 -9.59 -4.82 5.67
C ASP A 160 -9.27 -3.32 5.51
N VAL A 161 -8.54 -2.71 6.43
CA VAL A 161 -8.12 -1.28 6.35
C VAL A 161 -6.73 -1.09 5.80
N CYS A 162 -5.88 -2.12 5.82
CA CYS A 162 -4.53 -2.11 5.27
C CYS A 162 -4.47 -2.66 3.84
N GLY A 163 -5.41 -3.53 3.46
CA GLY A 163 -5.41 -4.21 2.16
C GLY A 163 -4.23 -5.16 1.96
N GLY A 164 -3.59 -5.61 3.06
CA GLY A 164 -2.41 -6.47 3.00
C GLY A 164 -1.11 -5.73 2.67
N ASN A 165 -1.10 -4.40 2.73
CA ASN A 165 0.02 -3.54 2.38
C ASN A 165 0.46 -3.70 0.91
N PHE A 166 1.61 -3.16 0.50
CA PHE A 166 2.16 -3.37 -0.84
C PHE A 166 2.58 -4.83 -1.04
N ARG A 167 1.89 -5.52 -1.95
CA ARG A 167 2.16 -6.93 -2.20
C ARG A 167 3.51 -7.15 -2.87
N VAL A 168 3.98 -6.22 -3.70
CA VAL A 168 5.32 -6.26 -4.28
C VAL A 168 6.43 -6.24 -3.22
N ARG A 169 6.24 -5.53 -2.09
CA ARG A 169 7.18 -5.59 -0.95
C ARG A 169 7.15 -6.96 -0.27
N ALA A 170 5.96 -7.53 -0.10
CA ALA A 170 5.80 -8.84 0.49
C ALA A 170 6.43 -9.92 -0.40
N GLU A 171 6.16 -9.88 -1.69
CA GLU A 171 6.74 -10.77 -2.68
C GLU A 171 8.27 -10.72 -2.68
N ALA A 172 8.86 -9.51 -2.73
CA ALA A 172 10.31 -9.34 -2.70
C ALA A 172 10.96 -9.87 -1.42
N ALA A 173 10.26 -9.75 -0.28
CA ALA A 173 10.79 -10.16 1.03
C ALA A 173 10.55 -11.65 1.36
N THR A 174 9.49 -12.26 0.80
CA THR A 174 9.03 -13.60 1.22
C THR A 174 8.77 -14.57 0.07
N GLY A 175 8.78 -14.11 -1.19
CA GLY A 175 8.35 -14.87 -2.35
C GLY A 175 6.83 -15.10 -2.43
N ASP A 176 6.04 -14.51 -1.53
CA ASP A 176 4.60 -14.68 -1.45
C ASP A 176 3.84 -13.39 -1.81
N LEU A 177 2.72 -13.58 -2.50
CA LEU A 177 1.75 -12.51 -2.77
C LEU A 177 1.08 -11.99 -1.50
#